data_13909b0ef41b48d17f7968511bbe7ee1
#
_entry.id   13909b0ef41b48d17f7968511bbe7ee1
#
_cell.length_a   1.000
_cell.length_b   1.000
_cell.length_c   1.000
_cell.angle_alpha   90.00
_cell.angle_beta   90.00
_cell.angle_gamma   90.00
#
_symmetry.space_group_name_H-M   'P 1'
#
loop_
_entity.id
_entity.type
_entity.pdbx_description
1 polymer ?
#
loop_
_entity_poly.entity_id
_entity_poly.type
_entity_poly.pdbx_seq_one_letter_code
_entity_poly.pdbx_strand_id
1 'polypeptide(L)'
;MKSFLLVLMVAVLLATLIFPYAHPTVSASPKTTAETLKQLEAEFMKTAAEKGSEGYMSYYAADSVELPNGAPNIQAKVNIAKGMSFLDDKNNRLSWTPVGADISASGDLGYTYGTFEFRSKDKDGKPTAEHGKYTSIWKLQPDGTWKVVLDMGNSSAQPN
;
A
#
# COMPACT_ATOMS: atom_id res chain seq x y z
N MET A 1 -79.78 -45.75 -23.52
CA MET A 1 -78.99 -45.59 -22.24
C MET A 1 -77.70 -44.94 -22.66
N LYS A 2 -77.56 -43.62 -22.41
CA LYS A 2 -76.40 -42.82 -22.78
C LYS A 2 -75.71 -42.38 -21.48
N SER A 3 -74.54 -42.95 -21.22
CA SER A 3 -73.70 -42.59 -20.05
C SER A 3 -72.97 -41.21 -20.26
N PHE A 4 -73.27 -40.26 -19.48
CA PHE A 4 -72.54 -38.98 -19.42
C PHE A 4 -71.27 -39.12 -18.58
N LEU A 5 -70.12 -38.97 -19.21
CA LEU A 5 -68.83 -38.92 -18.52
C LEU A 5 -68.55 -37.47 -18.13
N LEU A 6 -68.50 -37.15 -16.85
CA LEU A 6 -68.20 -35.87 -16.30
C LEU A 6 -66.69 -35.75 -16.17
N VAL A 7 -66.07 -34.91 -17.00
CA VAL A 7 -64.65 -34.60 -16.92
C VAL A 7 -64.45 -33.41 -15.96
N LEU A 8 -63.86 -33.68 -14.81
CA LEU A 8 -63.52 -32.68 -13.83
C LEU A 8 -62.14 -32.06 -14.22
N MET A 9 -62.16 -30.85 -14.75
CA MET A 9 -60.93 -30.08 -14.94
C MET A 9 -60.51 -29.48 -13.62
N VAL A 10 -59.39 -29.97 -13.06
CA VAL A 10 -58.72 -29.35 -11.91
C VAL A 10 -57.72 -28.33 -12.45
N ALA A 11 -58.01 -27.04 -12.35
CA ALA A 11 -57.11 -25.97 -12.64
C ALA A 11 -56.13 -25.79 -11.46
N VAL A 12 -54.89 -26.24 -11.62
CA VAL A 12 -53.82 -25.96 -10.67
C VAL A 12 -53.28 -24.55 -10.92
N LEU A 13 -53.62 -23.60 -10.07
CA LEU A 13 -53.05 -22.25 -10.05
C LEU A 13 -51.66 -22.35 -9.42
N LEU A 14 -50.61 -22.33 -10.27
CA LEU A 14 -49.23 -22.11 -9.82
C LEU A 14 -49.06 -20.61 -9.48
N ALA A 15 -49.20 -20.26 -8.21
CA ALA A 15 -48.76 -18.97 -7.71
C ALA A 15 -47.24 -18.94 -7.60
N THR A 16 -46.55 -18.36 -8.61
CA THR A 16 -45.12 -18.07 -8.53
C THR A 16 -44.89 -16.93 -7.53
N LEU A 17 -44.47 -17.26 -6.33
CA LEU A 17 -43.97 -16.30 -5.35
C LEU A 17 -42.66 -15.72 -5.91
N ILE A 18 -42.73 -14.55 -6.51
CA ILE A 18 -41.53 -13.74 -6.87
C ILE A 18 -41.01 -13.14 -5.56
N PHE A 19 -40.05 -13.81 -4.94
CA PHE A 19 -39.27 -13.19 -3.86
C PHE A 19 -38.33 -12.14 -4.51
N PRO A 20 -38.39 -10.87 -4.12
CA PRO A 20 -37.38 -9.92 -4.56
C PRO A 20 -36.05 -10.36 -3.94
N TYR A 21 -35.15 -10.87 -4.77
CA TYR A 21 -33.76 -11.04 -4.37
C TYR A 21 -33.18 -9.64 -4.10
N ALA A 22 -33.11 -9.26 -2.85
CA ALA A 22 -32.34 -8.12 -2.41
C ALA A 22 -30.86 -8.45 -2.67
N HIS A 23 -30.32 -7.92 -3.75
CA HIS A 23 -28.88 -7.97 -3.97
C HIS A 23 -28.23 -7.17 -2.84
N PRO A 24 -27.30 -7.76 -2.05
CA PRO A 24 -26.56 -6.98 -1.09
C PRO A 24 -25.85 -5.86 -1.85
N THR A 25 -26.19 -4.61 -1.57
CA THR A 25 -25.41 -3.48 -2.04
C THR A 25 -24.03 -3.59 -1.38
N VAL A 26 -23.05 -4.09 -2.12
CA VAL A 26 -21.66 -4.00 -1.73
C VAL A 26 -21.35 -2.53 -1.66
N SER A 27 -21.28 -2.01 -0.43
CA SER A 27 -20.78 -0.65 -0.19
C SER A 27 -19.38 -0.61 -0.76
N ALA A 28 -19.18 0.15 -1.83
CA ALA A 28 -17.85 0.34 -2.39
C ALA A 28 -16.97 0.94 -1.28
N SER A 29 -15.88 0.28 -0.95
CA SER A 29 -14.87 0.84 -0.06
C SER A 29 -14.48 2.22 -0.59
N PRO A 30 -14.25 3.22 0.28
CA PRO A 30 -13.85 4.53 -0.16
C PRO A 30 -12.64 4.41 -1.08
N LYS A 31 -12.75 5.03 -2.26
CA LYS A 31 -11.68 4.97 -3.26
C LYS A 31 -10.44 5.65 -2.69
N THR A 32 -9.32 4.94 -2.66
CA THR A 32 -8.03 5.52 -2.27
C THR A 32 -7.68 6.66 -3.22
N THR A 33 -7.20 7.76 -2.68
CA THR A 33 -6.82 8.97 -3.42
C THR A 33 -5.32 9.25 -3.29
N ALA A 34 -4.79 10.13 -4.12
CA ALA A 34 -3.41 10.60 -3.97
C ALA A 34 -3.14 11.17 -2.56
N GLU A 35 -4.12 11.87 -1.98
CA GLU A 35 -4.00 12.39 -0.61
C GLU A 35 -3.95 11.28 0.43
N THR A 36 -4.74 10.22 0.25
CA THR A 36 -4.68 9.03 1.12
C THR A 36 -3.30 8.36 1.07
N LEU A 37 -2.67 8.29 -0.12
CA LEU A 37 -1.29 7.75 -0.23
C LEU A 37 -0.27 8.64 0.47
N LYS A 38 -0.40 9.96 0.40
CA LYS A 38 0.50 10.87 1.15
C LYS A 38 0.35 10.73 2.66
N GLN A 39 -0.88 10.51 3.15
CA GLN A 39 -1.12 10.22 4.57
C GLN A 39 -0.49 8.89 4.98
N LEU A 40 -0.65 7.85 4.15
CA LEU A 40 -0.03 6.54 4.37
C LEU A 40 1.51 6.64 4.41
N GLU A 41 2.10 7.47 3.56
CA GLU A 41 3.54 7.76 3.54
C GLU A 41 4.00 8.43 4.86
N ALA A 42 3.20 9.36 5.38
CA ALA A 42 3.49 10.00 6.66
C ALA A 42 3.38 9.02 7.85
N GLU A 43 2.39 8.11 7.81
CA GLU A 43 2.25 7.03 8.79
C GLU A 43 3.42 6.04 8.71
N PHE A 44 3.86 5.73 7.51
CA PHE A 44 5.05 4.90 7.27
C PHE A 44 6.28 5.52 7.92
N MET A 45 6.56 6.79 7.64
CA MET A 45 7.69 7.50 8.26
C MET A 45 7.61 7.47 9.79
N LYS A 46 6.44 7.77 10.36
CA LYS A 46 6.23 7.74 11.80
C LYS A 46 6.51 6.36 12.38
N THR A 47 5.98 5.31 11.76
CA THR A 47 6.16 3.93 12.21
C THR A 47 7.63 3.50 12.13
N ALA A 48 8.34 3.88 11.08
CA ALA A 48 9.77 3.64 10.94
C ALA A 48 10.58 4.37 12.03
N ALA A 49 10.24 5.62 12.32
CA ALA A 49 10.90 6.39 13.40
C ALA A 49 10.67 5.81 14.80
N GLU A 50 9.51 5.19 15.05
CA GLU A 50 9.14 4.60 16.34
C GLU A 50 9.70 3.18 16.52
N LYS A 51 9.75 2.37 15.44
CA LYS A 51 10.03 0.93 15.50
C LYS A 51 11.27 0.51 14.70
N GLY A 52 12.04 1.47 14.19
CA GLY A 52 13.26 1.19 13.43
C GLY A 52 13.03 0.35 12.17
N SER A 53 13.94 -0.58 11.92
CA SER A 53 13.93 -1.45 10.74
C SER A 53 12.65 -2.31 10.66
N GLU A 54 12.12 -2.80 11.77
CA GLU A 54 10.86 -3.56 11.80
C GLU A 54 9.70 -2.70 11.31
N GLY A 55 9.58 -1.48 11.83
CA GLY A 55 8.55 -0.52 11.43
C GLY A 55 8.64 -0.17 9.96
N TYR A 56 9.84 0.13 9.48
CA TYR A 56 10.11 0.41 8.08
C TYR A 56 9.67 -0.76 7.18
N MET A 57 10.15 -1.96 7.47
CA MET A 57 9.84 -3.15 6.68
C MET A 57 8.37 -3.59 6.78
N SER A 58 7.61 -3.11 7.76
CA SER A 58 6.18 -3.47 7.87
C SER A 58 5.34 -2.96 6.69
N TYR A 59 5.81 -1.93 5.99
CA TYR A 59 5.13 -1.36 4.81
C TYR A 59 5.51 -2.03 3.49
N TYR A 60 6.53 -2.88 3.45
CA TYR A 60 7.00 -3.54 2.23
C TYR A 60 6.24 -4.83 1.93
N ALA A 61 5.91 -5.05 0.66
CA ALA A 61 5.40 -6.32 0.16
C ALA A 61 6.49 -7.40 0.22
N ALA A 62 6.11 -8.68 0.23
CA ALA A 62 7.06 -9.79 0.31
C ALA A 62 8.03 -9.84 -0.89
N ASP A 63 7.53 -9.48 -2.08
CA ASP A 63 8.23 -9.48 -3.37
C ASP A 63 8.75 -8.10 -3.80
N SER A 64 8.80 -7.15 -2.86
CA SER A 64 9.25 -5.77 -3.13
C SER A 64 10.68 -5.70 -3.68
N VAL A 65 10.95 -4.61 -4.39
CA VAL A 65 12.26 -4.29 -4.97
C VAL A 65 12.75 -2.97 -4.39
N GLU A 66 14.01 -2.94 -4.00
CA GLU A 66 14.72 -1.72 -3.63
C GLU A 66 15.74 -1.38 -4.70
N LEU A 67 15.82 -0.11 -5.09
CA LEU A 67 16.80 0.42 -6.03
C LEU A 67 17.73 1.39 -5.29
N PRO A 68 18.74 0.88 -4.56
CA PRO A 68 19.61 1.73 -3.75
C PRO A 68 20.52 2.58 -4.63
N ASN A 69 20.85 3.79 -4.14
CA ASN A 69 21.76 4.69 -4.84
C ASN A 69 23.14 4.05 -5.00
N GLY A 70 23.64 3.98 -6.23
CA GLY A 70 25.00 3.51 -6.54
C GLY A 70 25.25 2.01 -6.30
N ALA A 71 24.21 1.20 -6.10
CA ALA A 71 24.32 -0.23 -5.86
C ALA A 71 23.32 -1.04 -6.71
N PRO A 72 23.54 -2.35 -6.91
CA PRO A 72 22.58 -3.22 -7.58
C PRO A 72 21.23 -3.25 -6.86
N ASN A 73 20.15 -3.49 -7.62
CA ASN A 73 18.83 -3.68 -7.07
C ASN A 73 18.78 -4.87 -6.10
N ILE A 74 17.96 -4.73 -5.07
CA ILE A 74 17.72 -5.76 -4.06
C ILE A 74 16.28 -6.24 -4.21
N GLN A 75 16.09 -7.56 -4.37
CA GLN A 75 14.78 -8.17 -4.51
C GLN A 75 14.40 -8.92 -3.24
N ALA A 76 13.13 -8.94 -2.95
CA ALA A 76 12.44 -9.50 -1.80
C ALA A 76 12.72 -8.79 -0.47
N LYS A 77 11.62 -8.56 0.25
CA LYS A 77 11.59 -7.91 1.56
C LYS A 77 12.65 -8.43 2.53
N VAL A 78 12.85 -9.75 2.58
CA VAL A 78 13.83 -10.39 3.47
C VAL A 78 15.27 -9.99 3.18
N ASN A 79 15.60 -9.67 1.93
CA ASN A 79 16.92 -9.20 1.55
C ASN A 79 17.08 -7.69 1.78
N ILE A 80 16.06 -6.91 1.51
CA ILE A 80 16.02 -5.47 1.79
C ILE A 80 16.20 -5.24 3.30
N ALA A 81 15.51 -6.00 4.13
CA ALA A 81 15.59 -5.90 5.59
C ALA A 81 17.01 -6.03 6.14
N LYS A 82 17.88 -6.80 5.48
CA LYS A 82 19.30 -6.95 5.91
C LYS A 82 20.07 -5.62 5.84
N GLY A 83 19.68 -4.73 4.91
CA GLY A 83 20.28 -3.40 4.77
C GLY A 83 19.70 -2.34 5.68
N MET A 84 18.54 -2.61 6.32
CA MET A 84 17.79 -1.59 7.06
C MET A 84 18.15 -1.52 8.56
N SER A 85 19.05 -2.37 9.06
CA SER A 85 19.44 -2.41 10.48
C SER A 85 20.04 -1.09 11.00
N PHE A 86 20.52 -0.21 10.12
CA PHE A 86 20.99 1.11 10.51
C PHE A 86 19.90 1.99 11.14
N LEU A 87 18.62 1.70 10.86
CA LEU A 87 17.48 2.40 11.46
C LEU A 87 17.26 2.05 12.94
N ASP A 88 17.90 0.99 13.44
CA ASP A 88 17.82 0.57 14.84
C ASP A 88 18.85 1.28 15.72
N ASP A 89 19.82 1.98 15.12
CA ASP A 89 20.79 2.82 15.84
C ASP A 89 20.15 4.15 16.20
N LYS A 90 20.11 4.47 17.50
CA LYS A 90 19.54 5.71 18.04
C LYS A 90 20.25 6.98 17.59
N ASN A 91 21.47 6.87 17.06
CA ASN A 91 22.18 7.99 16.47
C ASN A 91 21.74 8.29 15.03
N ASN A 92 21.04 7.37 14.40
CA ASN A 92 20.56 7.49 13.05
C ASN A 92 19.10 7.94 13.02
N ARG A 93 18.78 8.82 12.10
CA ARG A 93 17.42 9.27 11.87
C ARG A 93 17.19 9.46 10.38
N LEU A 94 16.32 8.65 9.82
CA LEU A 94 15.76 8.85 8.49
C LEU A 94 14.39 9.53 8.62
N SER A 95 14.21 10.61 7.88
CA SER A 95 12.93 11.30 7.77
C SER A 95 12.68 11.68 6.32
N TRP A 96 11.42 11.69 5.89
CA TRP A 96 11.07 12.08 4.53
C TRP A 96 9.74 12.82 4.50
N THR A 97 9.54 13.58 3.42
CA THR A 97 8.34 14.39 3.23
C THR A 97 7.79 14.12 1.84
N PRO A 98 6.59 13.59 1.72
CA PRO A 98 5.94 13.41 0.43
C PRO A 98 5.58 14.78 -0.18
N VAL A 99 6.05 15.03 -1.40
CA VAL A 99 5.74 16.23 -2.18
C VAL A 99 4.54 15.99 -3.07
N GLY A 100 4.45 14.79 -3.67
CA GLY A 100 3.34 14.43 -4.53
C GLY A 100 3.03 12.95 -4.51
N ALA A 101 1.84 12.63 -5.00
CA ALA A 101 1.34 11.27 -5.17
C ALA A 101 0.35 11.22 -6.34
N ASP A 102 0.17 10.04 -6.91
CA ASP A 102 -0.90 9.76 -7.87
C ASP A 102 -1.32 8.29 -7.76
N ILE A 103 -2.51 7.99 -8.29
CA ILE A 103 -3.11 6.65 -8.27
C ILE A 103 -3.61 6.29 -9.65
N SER A 104 -3.40 5.03 -10.05
CA SER A 104 -3.94 4.47 -11.28
C SER A 104 -5.47 4.57 -11.34
N ALA A 105 -6.03 4.61 -12.54
CA ALA A 105 -7.48 4.64 -12.74
C ALA A 105 -8.19 3.40 -12.15
N SER A 106 -7.51 2.26 -12.09
CA SER A 106 -7.99 1.03 -11.44
C SER A 106 -8.03 1.13 -9.91
N GLY A 107 -7.26 2.05 -9.31
CA GLY A 107 -7.24 2.29 -7.87
C GLY A 107 -6.46 1.27 -7.06
N ASP A 108 -5.60 0.46 -7.69
CA ASP A 108 -4.83 -0.63 -7.08
C ASP A 108 -3.31 -0.43 -7.12
N LEU A 109 -2.85 0.58 -7.88
CA LEU A 109 -1.46 0.98 -7.98
C LEU A 109 -1.35 2.49 -7.83
N GLY A 110 -0.32 2.96 -7.13
CA GLY A 110 -0.02 4.37 -7.01
C GLY A 110 1.43 4.61 -6.71
N TYR A 111 1.83 5.86 -6.67
CA TYR A 111 3.18 6.24 -6.28
C TYR A 111 3.16 7.49 -5.41
N THR A 112 4.18 7.60 -4.59
CA THR A 112 4.54 8.82 -3.86
C THR A 112 5.95 9.23 -4.27
N TYR A 113 6.26 10.51 -4.16
CA TYR A 113 7.61 11.00 -4.31
C TYR A 113 7.83 12.20 -3.39
N GLY A 114 9.09 12.42 -3.03
CA GLY A 114 9.42 13.51 -2.14
C GLY A 114 10.91 13.65 -1.88
N THR A 115 11.22 14.25 -0.75
CA THR A 115 12.59 14.45 -0.30
C THR A 115 12.83 13.69 0.99
N PHE A 116 14.06 13.29 1.24
CA PHE A 116 14.47 12.70 2.50
C PHE A 116 15.67 13.41 3.09
N GLU A 117 15.84 13.25 4.38
CA GLU A 117 17.03 13.60 5.15
C GLU A 117 17.43 12.40 6.01
N PHE A 118 18.68 12.00 5.90
CA PHE A 118 19.29 11.01 6.77
C PHE A 118 20.36 11.67 7.65
N ARG A 119 20.13 11.68 8.95
CA ARG A 119 21.07 12.18 9.95
C ARG A 119 21.75 11.02 10.64
N SER A 120 23.07 11.12 10.80
CA SER A 120 23.89 10.15 11.48
C SER A 120 25.09 10.83 12.15
N LYS A 121 26.04 10.04 12.65
CA LYS A 121 27.35 10.51 13.09
C LYS A 121 28.44 9.85 12.27
N ASP A 122 29.48 10.62 11.94
CA ASP A 122 30.66 10.06 11.31
C ASP A 122 31.49 9.25 12.31
N LYS A 123 32.62 8.67 11.83
CA LYS A 123 33.55 7.88 12.65
C LYS A 123 34.17 8.66 13.83
N ASP A 124 34.18 9.98 13.75
CA ASP A 124 34.71 10.88 14.77
C ASP A 124 33.59 11.39 15.71
N GLY A 125 32.37 10.89 15.54
CA GLY A 125 31.19 11.24 16.34
C GLY A 125 30.55 12.58 15.95
N LYS A 126 30.96 13.21 14.84
CA LYS A 126 30.40 14.48 14.38
C LYS A 126 29.08 14.24 13.67
N PRO A 127 28.07 15.09 13.87
CA PRO A 127 26.82 15.00 13.15
C PRO A 127 27.01 15.15 11.64
N THR A 128 26.35 14.28 10.89
CA THR A 128 26.26 14.33 9.42
C THR A 128 24.80 14.36 8.98
N ALA A 129 24.56 14.95 7.83
CA ALA A 129 23.24 14.92 7.19
C ALA A 129 23.42 14.68 5.70
N GLU A 130 22.66 13.72 5.20
CA GLU A 130 22.51 13.44 3.77
C GLU A 130 21.10 13.83 3.35
N HIS A 131 20.97 14.48 2.20
CA HIS A 131 19.69 14.86 1.61
C HIS A 131 19.50 14.15 0.29
N GLY A 132 18.25 13.89 -0.04
CA GLY A 132 17.94 13.26 -1.29
C GLY A 132 16.47 13.35 -1.66
N LYS A 133 16.14 12.63 -2.70
CA LYS A 133 14.77 12.46 -3.19
C LYS A 133 14.47 10.99 -3.34
N TYR A 134 13.19 10.66 -3.21
CA TYR A 134 12.71 9.28 -3.26
C TYR A 134 11.45 9.17 -4.09
N THR A 135 11.15 7.96 -4.51
CA THR A 135 9.84 7.53 -4.98
C THR A 135 9.55 6.13 -4.48
N SER A 136 8.33 5.94 -3.98
CA SER A 136 7.80 4.64 -3.56
C SER A 136 6.61 4.29 -4.43
N ILE A 137 6.61 3.10 -5.03
CA ILE A 137 5.46 2.55 -5.74
C ILE A 137 4.68 1.67 -4.78
N TRP A 138 3.41 1.98 -4.63
CA TRP A 138 2.46 1.33 -3.74
C TRP A 138 1.49 0.47 -4.52
N LYS A 139 1.18 -0.70 -3.98
CA LYS A 139 0.19 -1.61 -4.55
C LYS A 139 -0.80 -2.08 -3.49
N LEU A 140 -2.07 -2.04 -3.84
CA LEU A 140 -3.14 -2.60 -3.00
C LEU A 140 -3.03 -4.12 -3.02
N GLN A 141 -2.93 -4.71 -1.83
CA GLN A 141 -2.83 -6.15 -1.65
C GLN A 141 -4.23 -6.79 -1.59
N PRO A 142 -4.35 -8.11 -1.81
CA PRO A 142 -5.64 -8.81 -1.72
C PRO A 142 -6.36 -8.67 -0.38
N ASP A 143 -5.62 -8.43 0.70
CA ASP A 143 -6.15 -8.19 2.04
C ASP A 143 -6.63 -6.76 2.30
N GLY A 144 -6.56 -5.90 1.27
CA GLY A 144 -6.96 -4.50 1.36
C GLY A 144 -5.89 -3.56 1.90
N THR A 145 -4.70 -4.04 2.25
CA THR A 145 -3.59 -3.19 2.69
C THR A 145 -2.78 -2.65 1.51
N TRP A 146 -2.25 -1.43 1.65
CA TRP A 146 -1.29 -0.88 0.70
C TRP A 146 0.13 -1.23 1.13
N LYS A 147 0.94 -1.72 0.19
CA LYS A 147 2.36 -2.05 0.43
C LYS A 147 3.26 -1.45 -0.64
N VAL A 148 4.45 -1.06 -0.23
CA VAL A 148 5.53 -0.68 -1.14
C VAL A 148 5.99 -1.91 -1.91
N VAL A 149 5.94 -1.86 -3.23
CA VAL A 149 6.40 -2.92 -4.13
C VAL A 149 7.70 -2.56 -4.85
N LEU A 150 8.01 -1.26 -4.96
CA LEU A 150 9.30 -0.77 -5.41
C LEU A 150 9.61 0.53 -4.68
N ASP A 151 10.83 0.66 -4.19
CA ASP A 151 11.33 1.89 -3.60
C ASP A 151 12.66 2.30 -4.22
N MET A 152 12.88 3.60 -4.33
CA MET A 152 14.09 4.17 -4.89
C MET A 152 14.40 5.50 -4.20
N GLY A 153 15.63 5.63 -3.74
CA GLY A 153 16.16 6.89 -3.25
C GLY A 153 17.50 7.21 -3.88
N ASN A 154 17.78 8.50 -4.04
CA ASN A 154 19.12 8.96 -4.45
C ASN A 154 19.47 10.28 -3.80
N SER A 155 20.74 10.42 -3.43
CA SER A 155 21.29 11.65 -2.86
C SER A 155 21.15 12.83 -3.82
N SER A 156 20.93 13.99 -3.28
CA SER A 156 20.92 15.27 -4.01
C SER A 156 21.62 16.35 -3.19
N ALA A 157 22.02 17.45 -3.85
CA ALA A 157 22.44 18.63 -3.13
C ALA A 157 21.33 19.11 -2.19
N GLN A 158 21.71 19.76 -1.07
CA GLN A 158 20.73 20.41 -0.20
C GLN A 158 19.87 21.38 -1.02
N PRO A 159 18.57 21.44 -0.78
CA PRO A 159 17.75 22.53 -1.30
C PRO A 159 18.32 23.86 -0.77
N ASN A 160 18.51 24.82 -1.65
CA ASN A 160 18.89 26.18 -1.31
C ASN A 160 17.79 26.87 -0.52
#